data_33999c997074745f474c5a32ff39f722
#
_entry.id   33999c997074745f474c5a32ff39f722
#
_cell.length_a   1.000
_cell.length_b   1.000
_cell.length_c   1.000
_cell.angle_alpha   90.00
_cell.angle_beta   90.00
_cell.angle_gamma   90.00
#
_symmetry.space_group_name_H-M   'P 1'
#
loop_
_entity.id
_entity.type
_entity.pdbx_description
1 polymer ?
#
loop_
_entity_poly.entity_id
_entity_poly.type
_entity_poly.pdbx_seq_one_letter_code
_entity_poly.pdbx_strand_id
1 'polypeptide(L)'
;GVRINENFRKPWTNPLLFATVVIILILSLAHIPYKNYYIGGSIINDLIGPSTVALGIPLYKTFHLMKHHARSIVSSIAIAALVNCIFTALCAKFFSLSKLASIFPKSVTTAMAMGISDKMHGVEQITVVVVVATGILTSVLGGPLLKLFRITDPVAQGIALGGTGHAVGTGTAIELGKTQGAMAALSIGVTGIMYVIFAPIIAKIILGY
;
A
#
# COMPACT_ATOMS: atom_id res chain seq x y z
N GLY A 1 13.69 -7.70 -14.61
CA GLY A 1 12.68 -8.04 -13.58
C GLY A 1 11.59 -8.94 -14.14
N VAL A 2 10.81 -8.50 -15.14
CA VAL A 2 9.63 -9.25 -15.64
C VAL A 2 10.03 -10.64 -16.16
N ARG A 3 10.98 -10.74 -17.08
CA ARG A 3 11.46 -12.03 -17.62
C ARG A 3 11.97 -12.99 -16.54
N ILE A 4 12.57 -12.47 -15.48
CA ILE A 4 13.06 -13.27 -14.36
C ILE A 4 11.87 -13.83 -13.56
N ASN A 5 10.86 -13.01 -13.32
CA ASN A 5 9.65 -13.42 -12.62
C ASN A 5 8.85 -14.48 -13.40
N GLU A 6 8.75 -14.33 -14.71
CA GLU A 6 8.09 -15.31 -15.59
C GLU A 6 8.75 -16.70 -15.52
N ASN A 7 10.08 -16.75 -15.43
CA ASN A 7 10.82 -18.00 -15.39
C ASN A 7 10.82 -18.67 -14.00
N PHE A 8 10.89 -17.90 -12.93
CA PHE A 8 11.08 -18.48 -11.59
C PHE A 8 9.84 -18.43 -10.70
N ARG A 9 8.88 -17.53 -10.95
CA ARG A 9 7.61 -17.37 -10.22
C ARG A 9 7.74 -17.43 -8.68
N LYS A 10 8.86 -16.94 -8.15
CA LYS A 10 9.13 -16.93 -6.70
C LYS A 10 8.88 -15.55 -6.11
N PRO A 11 8.47 -15.41 -4.84
CA PRO A 11 8.19 -14.12 -4.21
C PRO A 11 9.33 -13.10 -4.34
N TRP A 12 10.58 -13.54 -4.26
CA TRP A 12 11.77 -12.66 -4.38
C TRP A 12 12.15 -12.30 -5.81
N THR A 13 11.51 -12.89 -6.82
CA THR A 13 11.69 -12.48 -8.22
C THR A 13 10.72 -11.38 -8.65
N ASN A 14 10.01 -10.78 -7.68
CA ASN A 14 9.09 -9.68 -7.95
C ASN A 14 9.81 -8.57 -8.74
N PRO A 15 9.27 -8.16 -9.91
CA PRO A 15 9.92 -7.20 -10.79
C PRO A 15 10.21 -5.85 -10.13
N LEU A 16 9.31 -5.40 -9.25
CA LEU A 16 9.46 -4.14 -8.53
C LEU A 16 10.60 -4.22 -7.52
N LEU A 17 10.64 -5.27 -6.71
CA LEU A 17 11.72 -5.50 -5.76
C LEU A 17 13.08 -5.52 -6.47
N PHE A 18 13.17 -6.32 -7.53
CA PHE A 18 14.40 -6.45 -8.31
C PHE A 18 14.85 -5.14 -8.91
N ALA A 19 13.94 -4.39 -9.55
CA ALA A 19 14.25 -3.09 -10.14
C ALA A 19 14.71 -2.09 -9.07
N THR A 20 14.03 -2.04 -7.94
CA THR A 20 14.39 -1.13 -6.84
C THR A 20 15.79 -1.43 -6.30
N VAL A 21 16.11 -2.69 -6.04
CA VAL A 21 17.44 -3.09 -5.55
C VAL A 21 18.52 -2.75 -6.57
N VAL A 22 18.31 -3.06 -7.85
CA VAL A 22 19.29 -2.76 -8.91
C VAL A 22 19.52 -1.27 -9.04
N ILE A 23 18.48 -0.43 -9.02
CA ILE A 23 18.62 1.03 -9.10
C ILE A 23 19.36 1.56 -7.89
N ILE A 24 19.04 1.11 -6.67
CA ILE A 24 19.75 1.52 -5.46
C ILE A 24 21.23 1.16 -5.57
N LEU A 25 21.56 -0.05 -6.01
CA LEU A 25 22.95 -0.48 -6.19
C LEU A 25 23.69 0.37 -7.23
N ILE A 26 23.08 0.65 -8.36
CA ILE A 26 23.69 1.50 -9.41
C ILE A 26 23.95 2.90 -8.86
N LEU A 27 22.97 3.53 -8.25
CA LEU A 27 23.11 4.88 -7.70
C LEU A 27 24.19 4.95 -6.61
N SER A 28 24.22 3.94 -5.74
CA SER A 28 25.17 3.83 -4.63
C SER A 28 26.60 3.63 -5.14
N LEU A 29 26.81 2.67 -6.05
CA LEU A 29 28.12 2.37 -6.61
C LEU A 29 28.68 3.49 -7.50
N ALA A 30 27.81 4.13 -8.29
CA ALA A 30 28.18 5.25 -9.13
C ALA A 30 28.26 6.58 -8.37
N HIS A 31 27.99 6.61 -7.06
CA HIS A 31 27.95 7.81 -6.21
C HIS A 31 27.07 8.92 -6.79
N ILE A 32 25.96 8.54 -7.46
CA ILE A 32 25.03 9.50 -8.06
C ILE A 32 24.10 10.02 -6.97
N PRO A 33 24.06 11.34 -6.69
CA PRO A 33 23.13 11.93 -5.75
C PRO A 33 21.70 11.68 -6.16
N TYR A 34 20.82 11.37 -5.21
CA TYR A 34 19.39 11.16 -5.45
C TYR A 34 18.74 12.34 -6.22
N LYS A 35 19.19 13.57 -5.96
CA LYS A 35 18.70 14.77 -6.64
C LYS A 35 18.86 14.68 -8.16
N ASN A 36 19.97 14.15 -8.65
CA ASN A 36 20.21 14.01 -10.09
C ASN A 36 19.33 12.91 -10.70
N TYR A 37 19.16 11.82 -9.99
CA TYR A 37 18.22 10.75 -10.39
C TYR A 37 16.77 11.26 -10.43
N TYR A 38 16.37 12.07 -9.45
CA TYR A 38 15.02 12.60 -9.33
C TYR A 38 14.65 13.55 -10.47
N ILE A 39 15.59 14.25 -11.07
CA ILE A 39 15.33 15.12 -12.24
C ILE A 39 14.68 14.32 -13.38
N GLY A 40 15.22 13.14 -13.68
CA GLY A 40 14.62 12.23 -14.67
C GLY A 40 13.35 11.52 -14.17
N GLY A 41 13.28 11.24 -12.85
CA GLY A 41 12.16 10.57 -12.22
C GLY A 41 10.94 11.45 -11.97
N SER A 42 11.08 12.77 -11.93
CA SER A 42 10.01 13.71 -11.62
C SER A 42 8.82 13.59 -12.57
N ILE A 43 9.07 13.41 -13.86
CA ILE A 43 8.02 13.24 -14.88
C ILE A 43 7.13 12.02 -14.54
N ILE A 44 7.76 10.92 -14.13
CA ILE A 44 7.03 9.70 -13.73
C ILE A 44 6.30 9.93 -12.39
N ASN A 45 6.93 10.66 -11.48
CA ASN A 45 6.32 11.00 -10.19
C ASN A 45 5.06 11.86 -10.37
N ASP A 46 5.07 12.81 -11.31
CA ASP A 46 3.92 13.67 -11.61
C ASP A 46 2.71 12.89 -12.17
N LEU A 47 2.95 11.70 -12.73
CA LEU A 47 1.89 10.78 -13.15
C LEU A 47 1.19 10.04 -11.99
N ILE A 48 1.69 10.12 -10.76
CA ILE A 48 1.07 9.49 -9.59
C ILE A 48 -0.34 10.04 -9.38
N GLY A 49 -0.53 11.35 -9.46
CA GLY A 49 -1.83 11.99 -9.32
C GLY A 49 -2.87 11.47 -10.34
N PRO A 50 -2.62 11.63 -11.64
CA PRO A 50 -3.50 11.10 -12.69
C PRO A 50 -3.73 9.60 -12.57
N SER A 51 -2.71 8.81 -12.23
CA SER A 51 -2.84 7.36 -12.04
C SER A 51 -3.77 7.02 -10.88
N THR A 52 -3.71 7.79 -9.80
CA THR A 52 -4.61 7.61 -8.64
C THR A 52 -6.06 7.89 -9.04
N VAL A 53 -6.31 8.93 -9.84
CA VAL A 53 -7.66 9.22 -10.37
C VAL A 53 -8.13 8.11 -11.31
N ALA A 54 -7.24 7.58 -12.16
CA ALA A 54 -7.55 6.49 -13.08
C ALA A 54 -7.98 5.19 -12.36
N LEU A 55 -7.57 4.96 -11.11
CA LEU A 55 -8.06 3.86 -10.27
C LEU A 55 -9.57 3.97 -9.97
N GLY A 56 -10.18 5.12 -10.16
CA GLY A 56 -11.64 5.29 -10.11
C GLY A 56 -12.37 4.50 -11.19
N ILE A 57 -11.75 4.21 -12.33
CA ILE A 57 -12.36 3.44 -13.43
C ILE A 57 -12.64 1.98 -13.03
N PRO A 58 -11.68 1.19 -12.52
CA PRO A 58 -11.95 -0.14 -11.97
C PRO A 58 -12.96 -0.10 -10.83
N LEU A 59 -12.88 0.89 -9.94
CA LEU A 59 -13.82 1.10 -8.86
C LEU A 59 -15.27 1.25 -9.39
N TYR A 60 -15.48 2.11 -10.38
CA TYR A 60 -16.78 2.29 -11.00
C TYR A 60 -17.30 1.00 -11.65
N LYS A 61 -16.46 0.27 -12.37
CA LYS A 61 -16.82 -1.01 -13.01
C LYS A 61 -17.20 -2.10 -12.02
N THR A 62 -16.64 -2.09 -10.82
CA THR A 62 -16.92 -3.05 -9.74
C THR A 62 -17.99 -2.58 -8.77
N PHE A 63 -18.50 -1.36 -8.94
CA PHE A 63 -19.54 -0.79 -8.08
C PHE A 63 -20.80 -1.67 -7.99
N HIS A 64 -21.14 -2.38 -9.06
CA HIS A 64 -22.26 -3.31 -9.05
C HIS A 64 -22.05 -4.50 -8.11
N LEU A 65 -20.83 -5.09 -8.10
CA LEU A 65 -20.47 -6.15 -7.15
C LEU A 65 -20.49 -5.63 -5.70
N MET A 66 -20.13 -4.37 -5.50
CA MET A 66 -20.16 -3.72 -4.20
C MET A 66 -21.58 -3.57 -3.65
N LYS A 67 -22.59 -3.28 -4.51
CA LYS A 67 -23.97 -3.07 -4.04
C LYS A 67 -24.55 -4.25 -3.28
N HIS A 68 -24.29 -5.46 -3.72
CA HIS A 68 -24.82 -6.66 -3.09
C HIS A 68 -24.17 -7.00 -1.72
N HIS A 69 -22.92 -6.63 -1.51
CA HIS A 69 -22.14 -6.94 -0.28
C HIS A 69 -21.50 -5.69 0.34
N ALA A 70 -22.00 -4.50 0.00
CA ALA A 70 -21.37 -3.23 0.39
C ALA A 70 -21.13 -3.11 1.90
N ARG A 71 -22.10 -3.49 2.71
CA ARG A 71 -21.98 -3.42 4.16
C ARG A 71 -20.85 -4.32 4.68
N SER A 72 -20.79 -5.56 4.20
CA SER A 72 -19.75 -6.52 4.60
C SER A 72 -18.36 -6.06 4.15
N ILE A 73 -18.23 -5.60 2.90
CA ILE A 73 -16.95 -5.14 2.33
C ILE A 73 -16.46 -3.89 3.08
N VAL A 74 -17.31 -2.88 3.22
CA VAL A 74 -16.92 -1.62 3.88
C VAL A 74 -16.61 -1.85 5.37
N SER A 75 -17.43 -2.64 6.07
CA SER A 75 -17.16 -2.94 7.48
C SER A 75 -15.87 -3.74 7.68
N SER A 76 -15.59 -4.71 6.81
CA SER A 76 -14.34 -5.48 6.85
C SER A 76 -13.11 -4.59 6.63
N ILE A 77 -13.16 -3.70 5.66
CA ILE A 77 -12.09 -2.75 5.39
C ILE A 77 -11.94 -1.75 6.55
N ALA A 78 -13.05 -1.25 7.10
CA ALA A 78 -13.03 -0.33 8.24
C ALA A 78 -12.39 -0.99 9.47
N ILE A 79 -12.80 -2.21 9.81
CA ILE A 79 -12.22 -2.98 10.92
C ILE A 79 -10.74 -3.24 10.68
N ALA A 80 -10.35 -3.66 9.47
CA ALA A 80 -8.95 -3.92 9.13
C ALA A 80 -8.10 -2.64 9.24
N ALA A 81 -8.59 -1.50 8.74
CA ALA A 81 -7.92 -0.21 8.85
C ALA A 81 -7.78 0.23 10.31
N LEU A 82 -8.84 0.08 11.11
CA LEU A 82 -8.84 0.42 12.54
C LEU A 82 -7.81 -0.44 13.29
N VAL A 83 -7.86 -1.75 13.13
CA VAL A 83 -6.92 -2.70 13.76
C VAL A 83 -5.48 -2.37 13.34
N ASN A 84 -5.25 -2.08 12.07
CA ASN A 84 -3.92 -1.71 11.57
C ASN A 84 -3.43 -0.39 12.18
N CYS A 85 -4.28 0.63 12.30
CA CYS A 85 -3.94 1.89 12.96
C CYS A 85 -3.60 1.66 14.43
N ILE A 86 -4.41 0.90 15.17
CA ILE A 86 -4.16 0.58 16.58
C ILE A 86 -2.84 -0.19 16.74
N PHE A 87 -2.64 -1.23 15.94
CA PHE A 87 -1.41 -2.04 15.98
C PHE A 87 -0.18 -1.18 15.68
N THR A 88 -0.24 -0.34 14.66
CA THR A 88 0.84 0.58 14.32
C THR A 88 1.14 1.55 15.46
N ALA A 89 0.11 2.11 16.10
CA ALA A 89 0.26 3.00 17.25
C ALA A 89 0.91 2.30 18.45
N LEU A 90 0.47 1.07 18.76
CA LEU A 90 1.02 0.29 19.86
C LEU A 90 2.50 -0.08 19.61
N CYS A 91 2.81 -0.59 18.43
CA CYS A 91 4.20 -0.89 18.05
C CYS A 91 5.09 0.32 18.20
N ALA A 92 4.63 1.40 17.76
CA ALA A 92 5.34 2.63 17.77
C ALA A 92 5.53 3.21 19.17
N LYS A 93 4.55 3.10 20.04
CA LYS A 93 4.67 3.44 21.46
C LYS A 93 5.68 2.52 22.14
N PHE A 94 5.61 1.21 21.84
CA PHE A 94 6.52 0.22 22.41
C PHE A 94 7.98 0.46 22.03
N PHE A 95 8.24 0.79 20.77
CA PHE A 95 9.59 1.06 20.26
C PHE A 95 10.04 2.52 20.44
N SER A 96 9.28 3.36 21.14
CA SER A 96 9.58 4.79 21.38
C SER A 96 9.98 5.55 20.10
N LEU A 97 9.31 5.24 18.99
CA LEU A 97 9.61 5.83 17.70
C LEU A 97 9.11 7.28 17.62
N SER A 98 9.99 8.24 17.73
CA SER A 98 9.65 9.68 17.72
C SER A 98 9.03 10.21 16.41
N LYS A 99 9.11 9.45 15.32
CA LYS A 99 8.60 9.84 13.98
C LYS A 99 7.41 9.00 13.53
N LEU A 100 6.57 8.64 14.45
CA LEU A 100 5.44 7.73 14.32
C LEU A 100 4.38 8.15 13.33
N ALA A 101 4.09 9.45 13.28
CA ALA A 101 3.15 10.03 12.34
C ALA A 101 3.43 9.61 10.89
N SER A 102 4.72 9.42 10.56
CA SER A 102 5.17 9.01 9.22
C SER A 102 4.84 7.55 8.88
N ILE A 103 4.67 6.69 9.87
CA ILE A 103 4.47 5.24 9.68
C ILE A 103 2.98 4.87 9.60
N PHE A 104 2.12 5.69 10.19
CA PHE A 104 0.69 5.43 10.25
C PHE A 104 0.08 5.12 8.89
N PRO A 105 0.26 5.96 7.87
CA PRO A 105 -0.42 5.78 6.60
C PRO A 105 0.26 4.78 5.65
N LYS A 106 0.96 3.78 6.18
CA LYS A 106 1.74 2.80 5.40
C LYS A 106 0.95 1.96 4.40
N SER A 107 -0.35 1.81 4.62
CA SER A 107 -1.21 0.91 3.82
C SER A 107 -2.12 1.66 2.84
N VAL A 108 -1.83 2.92 2.57
CA VAL A 108 -2.54 3.71 1.56
C VAL A 108 -1.60 4.14 0.43
N THR A 109 -2.12 4.74 -0.63
CA THR A 109 -1.27 5.22 -1.74
C THR A 109 -0.31 6.30 -1.27
N THR A 110 0.85 6.42 -1.91
CA THR A 110 1.88 7.41 -1.55
C THR A 110 1.30 8.83 -1.46
N ALA A 111 0.47 9.25 -2.40
CA ALA A 111 -0.15 10.58 -2.40
C ALA A 111 -1.06 10.79 -1.17
N MET A 112 -1.89 9.79 -0.83
CA MET A 112 -2.76 9.87 0.36
C MET A 112 -1.94 9.81 1.64
N ALA A 113 -0.90 8.96 1.67
CA ALA A 113 -0.02 8.80 2.82
C ALA A 113 0.72 10.09 3.16
N MET A 114 1.24 10.80 2.17
CA MET A 114 1.90 12.09 2.36
C MET A 114 0.93 13.11 2.96
N GLY A 115 -0.29 13.22 2.42
CA GLY A 115 -1.30 14.15 2.95
C GLY A 115 -1.76 13.83 4.38
N ILE A 116 -1.82 12.54 4.76
CA ILE A 116 -2.13 12.13 6.14
C ILE A 116 -0.94 12.42 7.06
N SER A 117 0.27 12.08 6.61
CA SER A 117 1.51 12.30 7.36
C SER A 117 1.75 13.78 7.64
N ASP A 118 1.55 14.64 6.65
CA ASP A 118 1.68 16.10 6.78
C ASP A 118 0.73 16.63 7.86
N LYS A 119 -0.55 16.27 7.81
CA LYS A 119 -1.53 16.64 8.85
C LYS A 119 -1.18 16.18 10.25
N MET A 120 -0.38 15.12 10.36
CA MET A 120 0.08 14.55 11.64
C MET A 120 1.51 15.00 11.99
N HIS A 121 2.05 16.02 11.30
CA HIS A 121 3.43 16.49 11.49
C HIS A 121 4.49 15.40 11.30
N GLY A 122 4.23 14.44 10.41
CA GLY A 122 5.17 13.38 10.04
C GLY A 122 6.25 13.86 9.07
N VAL A 123 7.23 13.01 8.83
CA VAL A 123 8.30 13.23 7.85
C VAL A 123 7.94 12.52 6.56
N GLU A 124 7.62 13.26 5.51
CA GLU A 124 7.14 12.74 4.23
C GLU A 124 8.09 11.69 3.62
N GLN A 125 9.40 11.92 3.69
CA GLN A 125 10.40 10.98 3.15
C GLN A 125 10.33 9.61 3.81
N ILE A 126 10.12 9.58 5.13
CA ILE A 126 9.94 8.32 5.88
C ILE A 126 8.63 7.67 5.46
N THR A 127 7.56 8.45 5.32
CA THR A 127 6.26 7.96 4.88
C THR A 127 6.35 7.27 3.53
N VAL A 128 7.01 7.91 2.54
CA VAL A 128 7.19 7.33 1.21
C VAL A 128 7.95 5.99 1.28
N VAL A 129 9.05 5.95 2.02
CA VAL A 129 9.85 4.71 2.19
C VAL A 129 9.01 3.60 2.79
N VAL A 130 8.25 3.88 3.84
CA VAL A 130 7.44 2.87 4.54
C VAL A 130 6.27 2.39 3.67
N VAL A 131 5.62 3.28 2.92
CA VAL A 131 4.57 2.92 1.97
C VAL A 131 5.12 2.00 0.89
N VAL A 132 6.23 2.37 0.26
CA VAL A 132 6.87 1.54 -0.78
C VAL A 132 7.28 0.18 -0.21
N ALA A 133 7.92 0.16 0.96
CA ALA A 133 8.31 -1.09 1.63
C ALA A 133 7.09 -1.98 1.93
N THR A 134 5.99 -1.40 2.42
CA THR A 134 4.73 -2.13 2.69
C THR A 134 4.15 -2.73 1.40
N GLY A 135 4.15 -1.97 0.31
CA GLY A 135 3.71 -2.46 -0.99
C GLY A 135 4.55 -3.64 -1.49
N ILE A 136 5.87 -3.53 -1.42
CA ILE A 136 6.79 -4.59 -1.82
C ILE A 136 6.59 -5.83 -0.94
N LEU A 137 6.53 -5.67 0.38
CA LEU A 137 6.29 -6.78 1.30
C LEU A 137 4.95 -7.47 1.03
N THR A 138 3.90 -6.70 0.76
CA THR A 138 2.59 -7.27 0.39
C THR A 138 2.66 -8.05 -0.91
N SER A 139 3.38 -7.54 -1.91
CA SER A 139 3.55 -8.25 -3.18
C SER A 139 4.32 -9.56 -3.03
N VAL A 140 5.32 -9.60 -2.17
CA VAL A 140 6.15 -10.78 -1.93
C VAL A 140 5.47 -11.79 -1.01
N LEU A 141 4.91 -11.33 0.10
CA LEU A 141 4.38 -12.19 1.16
C LEU A 141 2.87 -12.43 1.05
N GLY A 142 2.14 -11.58 0.33
CA GLY A 142 0.68 -11.64 0.28
C GLY A 142 0.14 -12.98 -0.20
N GLY A 143 0.60 -13.48 -1.34
CA GLY A 143 0.20 -14.79 -1.84
C GLY A 143 0.51 -15.96 -0.89
N PRO A 144 1.75 -16.10 -0.38
CA PRO A 144 2.10 -17.06 0.65
C PRO A 144 1.24 -16.96 1.91
N LEU A 145 0.98 -15.76 2.42
CA LEU A 145 0.15 -15.55 3.62
C LEU A 145 -1.31 -15.94 3.39
N LEU A 146 -1.89 -15.57 2.24
CA LEU A 146 -3.24 -16.00 1.89
C LEU A 146 -3.39 -17.53 1.92
N LYS A 147 -2.39 -18.25 1.41
CA LYS A 147 -2.33 -19.71 1.44
C LYS A 147 -2.16 -20.25 2.86
N LEU A 148 -1.26 -19.67 3.64
CA LEU A 148 -0.99 -20.07 5.02
C LEU A 148 -2.26 -19.95 5.90
N PHE A 149 -2.99 -18.85 5.76
CA PHE A 149 -4.24 -18.60 6.49
C PHE A 149 -5.47 -19.22 5.81
N ARG A 150 -5.29 -19.98 4.74
CA ARG A 150 -6.37 -20.66 3.98
C ARG A 150 -7.46 -19.70 3.51
N ILE A 151 -7.09 -18.48 3.14
CA ILE A 151 -8.02 -17.49 2.57
C ILE A 151 -8.20 -17.82 1.08
N THR A 152 -9.30 -18.47 0.75
CA THR A 152 -9.58 -18.96 -0.61
C THR A 152 -10.60 -18.09 -1.36
N ASP A 153 -11.41 -17.32 -0.64
CA ASP A 153 -12.41 -16.45 -1.25
C ASP A 153 -11.76 -15.32 -2.07
N PRO A 154 -12.10 -15.17 -3.37
CA PRO A 154 -11.47 -14.16 -4.24
C PRO A 154 -11.73 -12.73 -3.81
N VAL A 155 -12.88 -12.43 -3.20
CA VAL A 155 -13.22 -11.10 -2.71
C VAL A 155 -12.33 -10.75 -1.52
N ALA A 156 -12.23 -11.68 -0.56
CA ALA A 156 -11.38 -11.50 0.63
C ALA A 156 -9.90 -11.37 0.26
N GLN A 157 -9.40 -12.16 -0.70
CA GLN A 157 -8.04 -12.06 -1.21
C GLN A 157 -7.75 -10.68 -1.80
N GLY A 158 -8.65 -10.19 -2.65
CA GLY A 158 -8.52 -8.87 -3.27
C GLY A 158 -8.50 -7.74 -2.24
N ILE A 159 -9.46 -7.76 -1.32
CA ILE A 159 -9.56 -6.76 -0.24
C ILE A 159 -8.28 -6.75 0.62
N ALA A 160 -7.78 -7.92 1.01
CA ALA A 160 -6.58 -8.03 1.83
C ALA A 160 -5.34 -7.47 1.12
N LEU A 161 -5.13 -7.84 -0.14
CA LEU A 161 -3.97 -7.39 -0.92
C LEU A 161 -4.03 -5.89 -1.24
N GLY A 162 -5.18 -5.40 -1.68
CA GLY A 162 -5.34 -3.98 -2.02
C GLY A 162 -5.34 -3.07 -0.80
N GLY A 163 -6.02 -3.48 0.29
CA GLY A 163 -6.09 -2.72 1.53
C GLY A 163 -4.78 -2.69 2.33
N THR A 164 -3.87 -3.64 2.10
CA THR A 164 -2.55 -3.67 2.75
C THR A 164 -1.48 -3.07 1.85
N GLY A 165 -1.42 -3.51 0.58
CA GLY A 165 -0.33 -3.19 -0.35
C GLY A 165 -0.69 -2.13 -1.39
N HIS A 166 -1.82 -1.47 -1.24
CA HIS A 166 -2.30 -0.39 -2.12
C HIS A 166 -2.15 -0.75 -3.62
N ALA A 167 -1.59 0.14 -4.45
CA ALA A 167 -1.42 -0.12 -5.89
C ALA A 167 -0.54 -1.34 -6.20
N VAL A 168 0.52 -1.56 -5.41
CA VAL A 168 1.44 -2.70 -5.59
C VAL A 168 0.75 -4.02 -5.24
N GLY A 169 0.01 -4.06 -4.13
CA GLY A 169 -0.81 -5.21 -3.74
C GLY A 169 -1.93 -5.50 -4.74
N THR A 170 -2.49 -4.45 -5.35
CA THR A 170 -3.48 -4.60 -6.43
C THR A 170 -2.87 -5.26 -7.67
N GLY A 171 -1.63 -4.93 -8.03
CA GLY A 171 -0.90 -5.62 -9.09
C GLY A 171 -0.83 -7.13 -8.83
N THR A 172 -0.45 -7.52 -7.62
CA THR A 172 -0.43 -8.93 -7.21
C THR A 172 -1.83 -9.57 -7.25
N ALA A 173 -2.86 -8.83 -6.83
CA ALA A 173 -4.24 -9.32 -6.87
C ALA A 173 -4.74 -9.55 -8.31
N ILE A 174 -4.36 -8.70 -9.27
CA ILE A 174 -4.67 -8.86 -10.70
C ILE A 174 -4.06 -10.15 -11.25
N GLU A 175 -2.84 -10.49 -10.83
CA GLU A 175 -2.20 -11.75 -11.23
C GLU A 175 -2.94 -12.99 -10.70
N LEU A 176 -3.61 -12.88 -9.54
CA LEU A 176 -4.43 -13.96 -8.99
C LEU A 176 -5.76 -14.13 -9.72
N GLY A 177 -6.35 -13.03 -10.21
CA GLY A 177 -7.58 -13.10 -10.99
C GLY A 177 -8.33 -11.77 -11.09
N LYS A 178 -9.33 -11.75 -11.99
CA LYS A 178 -10.12 -10.53 -12.28
C LYS A 178 -10.89 -10.03 -11.05
N THR A 179 -11.51 -10.93 -10.28
CA THR A 179 -12.27 -10.59 -9.09
C THR A 179 -11.36 -10.05 -8.01
N GLN A 180 -10.22 -10.67 -7.77
CA GLN A 180 -9.22 -10.23 -6.82
C GLN A 180 -8.71 -8.83 -7.17
N GLY A 181 -8.33 -8.61 -8.43
CA GLY A 181 -7.87 -7.31 -8.91
C GLY A 181 -8.91 -6.20 -8.75
N ALA A 182 -10.16 -6.51 -9.08
CA ALA A 182 -11.28 -5.59 -8.95
C ALA A 182 -11.55 -5.21 -7.49
N MET A 183 -11.57 -6.19 -6.58
CA MET A 183 -11.77 -5.96 -5.14
C MET A 183 -10.57 -5.25 -4.49
N ALA A 184 -9.36 -5.51 -4.95
CA ALA A 184 -8.18 -4.80 -4.52
C ALA A 184 -8.23 -3.31 -4.90
N ALA A 185 -8.60 -3.00 -6.14
CA ALA A 185 -8.77 -1.61 -6.58
C ALA A 185 -9.84 -0.86 -5.77
N LEU A 186 -10.96 -1.54 -5.46
CA LEU A 186 -11.99 -0.99 -4.57
C LEU A 186 -11.43 -0.70 -3.17
N SER A 187 -10.69 -1.65 -2.61
CA SER A 187 -10.20 -1.54 -1.24
C SER A 187 -9.19 -0.41 -1.06
N ILE A 188 -8.42 -0.03 -2.08
CA ILE A 188 -7.52 1.13 -2.02
C ILE A 188 -8.28 2.40 -1.63
N GLY A 189 -9.37 2.70 -2.35
CA GLY A 189 -10.15 3.92 -2.11
C GLY A 189 -10.80 3.93 -0.73
N VAL A 190 -11.47 2.82 -0.36
CA VAL A 190 -12.14 2.71 0.92
C VAL A 190 -11.14 2.73 2.09
N THR A 191 -10.03 1.99 1.98
CA THR A 191 -8.96 2.02 2.99
C THR A 191 -8.40 3.43 3.16
N GLY A 192 -8.17 4.16 2.05
CA GLY A 192 -7.71 5.53 2.11
C GLY A 192 -8.64 6.44 2.91
N ILE A 193 -9.95 6.38 2.65
CA ILE A 193 -10.96 7.14 3.40
C ILE A 193 -10.91 6.78 4.89
N MET A 194 -10.85 5.48 5.21
CA MET A 194 -10.79 5.03 6.60
C MET A 194 -9.53 5.51 7.32
N TYR A 195 -8.38 5.53 6.64
CA TYR A 195 -7.13 6.04 7.22
C TYR A 195 -7.15 7.55 7.46
N VAL A 196 -7.75 8.34 6.57
CA VAL A 196 -7.93 9.79 6.78
C VAL A 196 -8.72 10.05 8.06
N ILE A 197 -9.67 9.18 8.40
CA ILE A 197 -10.50 9.31 9.61
C ILE A 197 -9.78 8.71 10.82
N PHE A 198 -9.31 7.48 10.74
CA PHE A 198 -8.83 6.74 11.91
C PHE A 198 -7.42 7.13 12.33
N ALA A 199 -6.51 7.43 11.40
CA ALA A 199 -5.13 7.70 11.74
C ALA A 199 -4.96 8.89 12.70
N PRO A 200 -5.56 10.08 12.47
CA PRO A 200 -5.47 11.19 13.41
C PRO A 200 -6.14 10.90 14.76
N ILE A 201 -7.28 10.21 14.75
CA ILE A 201 -8.02 9.88 15.97
C ILE A 201 -7.20 8.93 16.85
N ILE A 202 -6.70 7.85 16.27
CA ILE A 202 -5.92 6.84 17.00
C ILE A 202 -4.58 7.42 17.47
N ALA A 203 -3.93 8.24 16.65
CA ALA A 203 -2.71 8.94 17.05
C ALA A 203 -2.97 9.83 18.27
N LYS A 204 -4.04 10.61 18.26
CA LYS A 204 -4.41 11.46 19.39
C LYS A 204 -4.68 10.65 20.66
N ILE A 205 -5.40 9.55 20.56
CA ILE A 205 -5.77 8.73 21.74
C ILE A 205 -4.57 7.97 22.32
N ILE A 206 -3.72 7.38 21.48
CA ILE A 206 -2.67 6.46 21.94
C ILE A 206 -1.34 7.20 22.19
N LEU A 207 -1.04 8.22 21.41
CA LEU A 207 0.25 8.90 21.40
C LEU A 207 0.19 10.27 22.05
N GLY A 208 -1.00 10.83 22.30
CA GLY A 208 -1.16 12.12 22.97
C GLY A 208 -0.82 13.34 22.09
N TYR A 209 -0.95 13.20 20.76
CA TYR A 209 -0.75 14.33 19.83
C TYR A 209 -1.82 15.38 19.96
#